data_1d1ddd2e730c78e928a9b2f8ce2b6fd5
#
_entry.id   1d1ddd2e730c78e928a9b2f8ce2b6fd5
#
_cell.length_a   1.000
_cell.length_b   1.000
_cell.length_c   1.000
_cell.angle_alpha   90.00
_cell.angle_beta   90.00
_cell.angle_gamma   90.00
#
_symmetry.space_group_name_H-M   'P 1'
#
loop_
_entity.id
_entity.type
_entity.pdbx_description
1 polymer ?
#
loop_
_entity_poly.entity_id
_entity_poly.type
_entity_poly.pdbx_seq_one_letter_code
_entity_poly.pdbx_strand_id
1 'polypeptide(L)'
;MISYIRGELAAQYEDKVIVDVGGVGYGIYMSAQSMSKLPPVGSEVKIHTYLNVKEDSMQLFGFLTVDDLNVFKLLIGVSGIGPKGGQAILSVLSPDDLRFAVMADDVKAISSAPGIGKKTAQKLIVELKDKLSIEDALEHAITEDGALKARCQQEERFKAKRFRRLLHWDMAIQKH
;
A
#
# COMPACT_ATOMS: atom_id res chain seq x y z
N MET A 1 10.90 -6.33 -13.30
CA MET A 1 9.99 -6.41 -12.14
C MET A 1 8.64 -5.80 -12.55
N ILE A 2 7.51 -6.45 -12.21
CA ILE A 2 6.17 -5.95 -12.55
C ILE A 2 5.58 -5.32 -11.29
N SER A 3 5.45 -3.99 -11.26
CA SER A 3 5.04 -3.25 -10.06
C SER A 3 3.53 -3.00 -9.98
N TYR A 4 2.86 -2.93 -11.12
CA TYR A 4 1.41 -2.87 -11.25
C TYR A 4 0.99 -3.34 -12.63
N ILE A 5 -0.26 -3.73 -12.75
CA ILE A 5 -0.93 -4.04 -14.01
C ILE A 5 -2.17 -3.18 -14.10
N ARG A 6 -2.38 -2.52 -15.25
CA ARG A 6 -3.57 -1.75 -15.58
C ARG A 6 -4.16 -2.27 -16.88
N GLY A 7 -5.42 -2.65 -16.86
CA GLY A 7 -6.12 -3.20 -18.00
C GLY A 7 -7.55 -3.56 -17.67
N GLU A 8 -8.19 -4.31 -18.55
CA GLU A 8 -9.56 -4.79 -18.38
C GLU A 8 -9.60 -6.05 -17.51
N LEU A 9 -10.49 -6.09 -16.53
CA LEU A 9 -10.77 -7.29 -15.75
C LEU A 9 -11.50 -8.31 -16.63
N ALA A 10 -10.77 -9.24 -17.21
CA ALA A 10 -11.31 -10.21 -18.17
C ALA A 10 -12.03 -11.38 -17.49
N ALA A 11 -11.56 -11.83 -16.33
CA ALA A 11 -12.18 -12.92 -15.57
C ALA A 11 -11.83 -12.85 -14.08
N GLN A 12 -12.72 -13.41 -13.24
CA GLN A 12 -12.50 -13.59 -11.81
C GLN A 12 -12.75 -15.05 -11.43
N TYR A 13 -11.78 -15.64 -10.73
CA TYR A 13 -11.83 -17.00 -10.19
C TYR A 13 -11.82 -16.93 -8.65
N GLU A 14 -11.78 -18.07 -7.99
CA GLU A 14 -11.82 -18.15 -6.53
C GLU A 14 -10.60 -17.51 -5.84
N ASP A 15 -9.39 -17.68 -6.41
CA ASP A 15 -8.12 -17.24 -5.81
C ASP A 15 -7.32 -16.28 -6.70
N LYS A 16 -7.80 -15.99 -7.91
CA LYS A 16 -7.09 -15.17 -8.90
C LYS A 16 -8.04 -14.44 -9.84
N VAL A 17 -7.54 -13.36 -10.39
CA VAL A 17 -8.19 -12.63 -11.49
C VAL A 17 -7.32 -12.66 -12.73
N ILE A 18 -7.94 -12.47 -13.89
CA ILE A 18 -7.24 -12.27 -15.17
C ILE A 18 -7.46 -10.82 -15.58
N VAL A 19 -6.37 -10.10 -15.80
CA VAL A 19 -6.39 -8.73 -16.35
C VAL A 19 -5.81 -8.78 -17.75
N ASP A 20 -6.60 -8.36 -18.73
CA ASP A 20 -6.16 -8.23 -20.12
C ASP A 20 -5.45 -6.89 -20.30
N VAL A 21 -4.25 -6.95 -20.87
CA VAL A 21 -3.48 -5.77 -21.26
C VAL A 21 -3.02 -5.96 -22.69
N GLY A 22 -3.79 -5.39 -23.63
CA GLY A 22 -3.44 -5.43 -25.06
C GLY A 22 -3.44 -6.85 -25.66
N GLY A 23 -4.33 -7.73 -25.22
CA GLY A 23 -4.44 -9.11 -25.68
C GLY A 23 -3.57 -10.12 -24.89
N VAL A 24 -2.91 -9.66 -23.82
CA VAL A 24 -2.17 -10.53 -22.90
C VAL A 24 -2.91 -10.63 -21.56
N GLY A 25 -3.37 -11.83 -21.20
CA GLY A 25 -4.06 -12.09 -19.94
C GLY A 25 -3.08 -12.38 -18.79
N TYR A 26 -2.97 -11.45 -17.84
CA TYR A 26 -2.16 -11.61 -16.64
C TYR A 26 -2.97 -12.26 -15.51
N GLY A 27 -2.57 -13.46 -15.09
CA GLY A 27 -3.14 -14.13 -13.92
C GLY A 27 -2.56 -13.59 -12.62
N ILE A 28 -3.39 -12.97 -11.77
CA ILE A 28 -2.96 -12.29 -10.55
C ILE A 28 -3.69 -12.93 -9.36
N TYR A 29 -2.94 -13.53 -8.44
CA TYR A 29 -3.48 -14.07 -7.18
C TYR A 29 -3.84 -12.94 -6.23
N MET A 30 -5.06 -12.97 -5.71
CA MET A 30 -5.57 -11.95 -4.80
C MET A 30 -6.32 -12.58 -3.62
N SER A 31 -6.38 -11.89 -2.49
CA SER A 31 -7.21 -12.32 -1.36
C SER A 31 -8.70 -12.19 -1.72
N ALA A 32 -9.54 -13.05 -1.15
CA ALA A 32 -10.99 -12.99 -1.34
C ALA A 32 -11.56 -11.62 -0.94
N GLN A 33 -11.03 -11.01 0.13
CA GLN A 33 -11.41 -9.67 0.57
C GLN A 33 -11.06 -8.59 -0.47
N SER A 34 -9.90 -8.68 -1.12
CA SER A 34 -9.53 -7.74 -2.19
C SER A 34 -10.38 -7.95 -3.43
N MET A 35 -10.63 -9.21 -3.79
CA MET A 35 -11.46 -9.53 -4.96
C MET A 35 -12.90 -9.07 -4.83
N SER A 36 -13.48 -9.10 -3.62
CA SER A 36 -14.86 -8.61 -3.38
C SER A 36 -15.01 -7.10 -3.58
N LYS A 37 -13.93 -6.35 -3.57
CA LYS A 37 -13.90 -4.89 -3.79
C LYS A 37 -13.62 -4.51 -5.25
N LEU A 38 -13.37 -5.48 -6.13
CA LEU A 38 -13.15 -5.22 -7.54
C LEU A 38 -14.46 -4.84 -8.25
N PRO A 39 -14.38 -4.00 -9.30
CA PRO A 39 -15.52 -3.74 -10.16
C PRO A 39 -15.91 -4.99 -10.97
N PRO A 40 -17.09 -4.98 -11.62
CA PRO A 40 -17.52 -6.12 -12.43
C PRO A 40 -16.55 -6.39 -13.59
N VAL A 41 -16.53 -7.66 -14.04
CA VAL A 41 -15.79 -8.10 -15.22
C VAL A 41 -16.12 -7.22 -16.43
N GLY A 42 -15.14 -6.88 -17.24
CA GLY A 42 -15.21 -5.91 -18.32
C GLY A 42 -14.81 -4.48 -17.93
N SER A 43 -14.58 -4.21 -16.64
CA SER A 43 -14.16 -2.86 -16.17
C SER A 43 -12.65 -2.71 -16.18
N GLU A 44 -12.18 -1.47 -16.36
CA GLU A 44 -10.76 -1.14 -16.20
C GLU A 44 -10.35 -1.20 -14.73
N VAL A 45 -9.24 -1.86 -14.45
CA VAL A 45 -8.66 -1.99 -13.11
C VAL A 45 -7.18 -1.66 -13.12
N LYS A 46 -6.68 -1.16 -11.99
CA LYS A 46 -5.26 -1.03 -11.69
C LYS A 46 -4.95 -1.83 -10.43
N ILE A 47 -4.10 -2.84 -10.55
CA ILE A 47 -3.72 -3.74 -9.46
C ILE A 47 -2.23 -3.60 -9.22
N HIS A 48 -1.83 -3.27 -7.99
CA HIS A 48 -0.43 -3.27 -7.57
C HIS A 48 0.04 -4.70 -7.41
N THR A 49 1.23 -5.03 -7.90
CA THR A 49 1.66 -6.42 -7.99
C THR A 49 3.00 -6.67 -7.32
N TYR A 50 3.11 -7.86 -6.74
CA TYR A 50 4.35 -8.47 -6.32
C TYR A 50 4.64 -9.69 -7.18
N LEU A 51 5.78 -9.68 -7.87
CA LEU A 51 6.22 -10.81 -8.70
C LEU A 51 7.08 -11.76 -7.86
N ASN A 52 6.59 -12.95 -7.63
CA ASN A 52 7.32 -14.05 -7.01
C ASN A 52 7.87 -14.98 -8.09
N VAL A 53 9.19 -15.04 -8.20
CA VAL A 53 9.89 -15.89 -9.16
C VAL A 53 10.58 -17.01 -8.42
N LYS A 54 10.33 -18.23 -8.82
CA LYS A 54 11.02 -19.45 -8.38
C LYS A 54 11.60 -20.17 -9.60
N GLU A 55 12.37 -21.20 -9.39
CA GLU A 55 13.00 -21.98 -10.47
C GLU A 55 11.97 -22.58 -11.45
N ASP A 56 10.81 -23.01 -10.92
CA ASP A 56 9.77 -23.73 -11.64
C ASP A 56 8.48 -22.93 -11.84
N SER A 57 8.37 -21.73 -11.28
CA SER A 57 7.13 -20.96 -11.31
C SER A 57 7.33 -19.45 -11.22
N MET A 58 6.43 -18.75 -11.87
CA MET A 58 6.34 -17.29 -11.82
C MET A 58 4.91 -16.91 -11.44
N GLN A 59 4.73 -16.23 -10.32
CA GLN A 59 3.40 -15.90 -9.77
C GLN A 59 3.31 -14.41 -9.47
N LEU A 60 2.18 -13.80 -9.87
CA LEU A 60 1.84 -12.42 -9.53
C LEU A 60 0.83 -12.43 -8.38
N PHE A 61 1.14 -11.69 -7.33
CA PHE A 61 0.23 -11.41 -6.22
C PHE A 61 -0.24 -9.98 -6.32
N GLY A 62 -1.56 -9.75 -6.23
CA GLY A 62 -2.18 -8.45 -6.47
C GLY A 62 -2.81 -7.83 -5.23
N PHE A 63 -2.75 -6.49 -5.20
CA PHE A 63 -3.22 -5.66 -4.11
C PHE A 63 -3.90 -4.42 -4.67
N LEU A 64 -4.98 -3.97 -4.02
CA LEU A 64 -5.72 -2.79 -4.47
C LEU A 64 -5.01 -1.48 -4.11
N THR A 65 -4.29 -1.47 -3.00
CA THR A 65 -3.56 -0.31 -2.52
C THR A 65 -2.05 -0.58 -2.43
N VAL A 66 -1.27 0.49 -2.41
CA VAL A 66 0.18 0.40 -2.17
C VAL A 66 0.46 -0.04 -0.74
N ASP A 67 -0.41 0.36 0.20
CA ASP A 67 -0.28 -0.02 1.61
C ASP A 67 -0.44 -1.54 1.80
N ASP A 68 -1.49 -2.16 1.20
CA ASP A 68 -1.64 -3.62 1.19
C ASP A 68 -0.38 -4.32 0.66
N LEU A 69 0.20 -3.80 -0.43
CA LEU A 69 1.43 -4.34 -1.02
C LEU A 69 2.63 -4.19 -0.08
N ASN A 70 2.76 -3.07 0.62
CA ASN A 70 3.86 -2.84 1.55
C ASN A 70 3.74 -3.76 2.75
N VAL A 71 2.56 -3.85 3.35
CA VAL A 71 2.30 -4.79 4.46
C VAL A 71 2.55 -6.24 4.04
N PHE A 72 2.13 -6.62 2.83
CA PHE A 72 2.46 -7.95 2.30
C PHE A 72 3.96 -8.21 2.21
N LYS A 73 4.75 -7.24 1.74
CA LYS A 73 6.22 -7.36 1.69
C LYS A 73 6.83 -7.52 3.08
N LEU A 74 6.30 -6.81 4.09
CA LEU A 74 6.72 -6.99 5.47
C LEU A 74 6.43 -8.40 5.96
N LEU A 75 5.22 -8.92 5.68
CA LEU A 75 4.81 -10.27 6.07
C LEU A 75 5.71 -11.36 5.48
N ILE A 76 5.99 -11.31 4.17
CA ILE A 76 6.84 -12.31 3.52
C ILE A 76 8.33 -12.19 3.89
N GLY A 77 8.74 -11.08 4.48
CA GLY A 77 10.04 -10.88 5.06
C GLY A 77 10.23 -11.55 6.44
N VAL A 78 9.14 -12.06 7.03
CA VAL A 78 9.18 -12.83 8.28
C VAL A 78 9.51 -14.29 7.97
N SER A 79 10.54 -14.81 8.64
CA SER A 79 10.96 -16.19 8.44
C SER A 79 9.83 -17.19 8.76
N GLY A 80 9.49 -18.02 7.78
CA GLY A 80 8.40 -19.01 7.88
C GLY A 80 7.07 -18.54 7.29
N ILE A 81 6.99 -17.31 6.77
CA ILE A 81 5.82 -16.81 6.05
C ILE A 81 6.18 -16.59 4.58
N GLY A 82 5.62 -17.43 3.72
CA GLY A 82 5.75 -17.27 2.27
C GLY A 82 4.59 -16.43 1.69
N PRO A 83 4.59 -16.20 0.36
CA PRO A 83 3.56 -15.39 -0.29
C PRO A 83 2.13 -15.87 -0.04
N LYS A 84 1.88 -17.17 -0.02
CA LYS A 84 0.56 -17.74 0.31
C LYS A 84 0.15 -17.45 1.75
N GLY A 85 1.09 -17.53 2.70
CA GLY A 85 0.83 -17.21 4.10
C GLY A 85 0.55 -15.72 4.31
N GLY A 86 1.32 -14.84 3.66
CA GLY A 86 1.08 -13.40 3.68
C GLY A 86 -0.29 -13.04 3.12
N GLN A 87 -0.69 -13.68 2.02
CA GLN A 87 -2.01 -13.46 1.43
C GLN A 87 -3.15 -14.02 2.30
N ALA A 88 -2.94 -15.16 2.96
CA ALA A 88 -3.90 -15.72 3.91
C ALA A 88 -4.13 -14.78 5.12
N ILE A 89 -3.09 -14.14 5.64
CA ILE A 89 -3.21 -13.15 6.71
C ILE A 89 -4.04 -11.95 6.22
N LEU A 90 -3.71 -11.39 5.06
CA LEU A 90 -4.43 -10.25 4.47
C LEU A 90 -5.83 -10.60 3.93
N SER A 91 -6.22 -11.88 3.92
CA SER A 91 -7.61 -12.27 3.64
C SER A 91 -8.51 -12.19 4.87
N VAL A 92 -7.92 -12.19 6.08
CA VAL A 92 -8.63 -12.16 7.36
C VAL A 92 -8.49 -10.81 8.07
N LEU A 93 -7.32 -10.19 7.97
CA LEU A 93 -6.99 -8.92 8.60
C LEU A 93 -6.71 -7.86 7.53
N SER A 94 -7.29 -6.67 7.71
CA SER A 94 -6.85 -5.50 6.95
C SER A 94 -5.44 -5.07 7.39
N PRO A 95 -4.72 -4.24 6.61
CA PRO A 95 -3.45 -3.67 7.03
C PRO A 95 -3.50 -3.02 8.42
N ASP A 96 -4.55 -2.24 8.69
CA ASP A 96 -4.72 -1.56 9.98
C ASP A 96 -5.03 -2.53 11.12
N ASP A 97 -5.91 -3.52 10.89
CA ASP A 97 -6.19 -4.57 11.87
C ASP A 97 -4.92 -5.37 12.21
N LEU A 98 -4.09 -5.65 11.22
CA LEU A 98 -2.82 -6.33 11.43
C LEU A 98 -1.85 -5.48 12.26
N ARG A 99 -1.70 -4.18 11.94
CA ARG A 99 -0.88 -3.25 12.74
C ARG A 99 -1.37 -3.21 14.18
N PHE A 100 -2.67 -3.10 14.37
CA PHE A 100 -3.28 -3.10 15.70
C PHE A 100 -3.05 -4.41 16.44
N ALA A 101 -3.24 -5.57 15.80
CA ALA A 101 -2.98 -6.88 16.39
C ALA A 101 -1.51 -7.07 16.79
N VAL A 102 -0.58 -6.55 16.00
CA VAL A 102 0.87 -6.56 16.30
C VAL A 102 1.18 -5.70 17.53
N MET A 103 0.61 -4.50 17.61
CA MET A 103 0.80 -3.59 18.76
C MET A 103 0.19 -4.14 20.04
N ALA A 104 -0.98 -4.80 19.94
CA ALA A 104 -1.69 -5.39 21.07
C ALA A 104 -1.20 -6.79 21.47
N ASP A 105 -0.18 -7.36 20.82
CA ASP A 105 0.27 -8.74 20.99
C ASP A 105 -0.85 -9.80 20.76
N ASP A 106 -1.80 -9.51 19.88
CA ASP A 106 -2.94 -10.40 19.64
C ASP A 106 -2.58 -11.57 18.71
N VAL A 107 -1.96 -12.57 19.31
CA VAL A 107 -1.60 -13.83 18.65
C VAL A 107 -2.84 -14.55 18.09
N LYS A 108 -4.01 -14.39 18.72
CA LYS A 108 -5.24 -15.09 18.29
C LYS A 108 -5.76 -14.52 16.98
N ALA A 109 -5.81 -13.19 16.85
CA ALA A 109 -6.22 -12.53 15.63
C ALA A 109 -5.37 -12.97 14.44
N ILE A 110 -4.04 -12.99 14.59
CA ILE A 110 -3.12 -13.38 13.52
C ILE A 110 -3.19 -14.89 13.22
N SER A 111 -3.31 -15.72 14.24
CA SER A 111 -3.39 -17.18 14.06
C SER A 111 -4.76 -17.66 13.55
N SER A 112 -5.74 -16.77 13.39
CA SER A 112 -7.01 -17.09 12.72
C SER A 112 -6.84 -17.28 11.20
N ALA A 113 -5.75 -16.76 10.64
CA ALA A 113 -5.44 -16.91 9.23
C ALA A 113 -5.08 -18.37 8.90
N PRO A 114 -5.63 -18.93 7.80
CA PRO A 114 -5.36 -20.31 7.40
C PRO A 114 -3.87 -20.58 7.22
N GLY A 115 -3.38 -21.67 7.81
CA GLY A 115 -1.97 -22.06 7.71
C GLY A 115 -1.00 -21.28 8.63
N ILE A 116 -1.50 -20.36 9.45
CA ILE A 116 -0.69 -19.61 10.40
C ILE A 116 -0.91 -20.18 11.82
N GLY A 117 0.09 -20.89 12.32
CA GLY A 117 0.07 -21.43 13.69
C GLY A 117 0.45 -20.37 14.74
N LYS A 118 0.12 -20.67 16.02
CA LYS A 118 0.44 -19.76 17.16
C LYS A 118 1.92 -19.38 17.21
N LYS A 119 2.83 -20.33 16.98
CA LYS A 119 4.28 -20.06 16.99
C LYS A 119 4.70 -19.09 15.87
N THR A 120 4.13 -19.26 14.68
CA THR A 120 4.38 -18.36 13.55
C THR A 120 3.81 -16.97 13.82
N ALA A 121 2.59 -16.89 14.39
CA ALA A 121 1.97 -15.62 14.77
C ALA A 121 2.78 -14.88 15.85
N GLN A 122 3.29 -15.57 16.88
CA GLN A 122 4.17 -14.97 17.88
C GLN A 122 5.46 -14.42 17.27
N LYS A 123 6.11 -15.21 16.41
CA LYS A 123 7.32 -14.77 15.71
C LYS A 123 7.07 -13.56 14.83
N LEU A 124 5.94 -13.57 14.09
CA LEU A 124 5.51 -12.46 13.25
C LEU A 124 5.36 -11.17 14.07
N ILE A 125 4.70 -11.23 15.24
CA ILE A 125 4.52 -10.07 16.10
C ILE A 125 5.87 -9.48 16.52
N VAL A 126 6.82 -10.31 16.96
CA VAL A 126 8.14 -9.84 17.37
C VAL A 126 8.87 -9.16 16.21
N GLU A 127 8.95 -9.82 15.06
CA GLU A 127 9.68 -9.29 13.90
C GLU A 127 9.00 -8.05 13.27
N LEU A 128 7.66 -7.97 13.29
CA LEU A 128 6.94 -6.81 12.76
C LEU A 128 6.94 -5.61 13.70
N LYS A 129 6.93 -5.80 15.02
CA LYS A 129 7.05 -4.67 15.97
C LYS A 129 8.27 -3.82 15.69
N ASP A 130 9.42 -4.46 15.47
CA ASP A 130 10.66 -3.77 15.19
C ASP A 130 10.60 -2.99 13.84
N LYS A 131 9.95 -3.58 12.83
CA LYS A 131 9.85 -2.98 11.49
C LYS A 131 8.82 -1.85 11.43
N LEU A 132 7.66 -2.03 12.05
CA LEU A 132 6.59 -1.03 12.06
C LEU A 132 6.99 0.20 12.87
N SER A 133 7.69 0.04 13.99
CA SER A 133 8.20 1.18 14.76
C SER A 133 9.21 2.03 13.97
N ILE A 134 9.98 1.43 13.06
CA ILE A 134 10.92 2.14 12.19
C ILE A 134 10.16 2.88 11.07
N GLU A 135 9.13 2.25 10.50
CA GLU A 135 8.29 2.89 9.45
C GLU A 135 7.51 4.08 10.00
N ASP A 136 6.87 3.95 11.17
CA ASP A 136 6.18 5.04 11.85
C ASP A 136 7.14 6.20 12.18
N ALA A 137 8.35 5.91 12.66
CA ALA A 137 9.36 6.93 12.92
C ALA A 137 9.82 7.64 11.62
N LEU A 138 9.91 6.90 10.52
CA LEU A 138 10.30 7.45 9.22
C LEU A 138 9.18 8.29 8.60
N GLU A 139 7.92 7.86 8.69
CA GLU A 139 6.76 8.63 8.24
C GLU A 139 6.58 9.92 9.03
N HIS A 140 6.77 9.89 10.36
CA HIS A 140 6.78 11.09 11.19
C HIS A 140 7.89 12.07 10.77
N ALA A 141 9.10 11.58 10.51
CA ALA A 141 10.21 12.43 10.04
C ALA A 141 9.93 13.06 8.66
N ILE A 142 9.32 12.30 7.74
CA ILE A 142 8.95 12.79 6.40
C ILE A 142 7.79 13.79 6.47
N THR A 143 6.79 13.58 7.34
CA THR A 143 5.67 14.51 7.54
C THR A 143 6.12 15.81 8.21
N GLU A 144 7.04 15.77 9.15
CA GLU A 144 7.61 16.98 9.74
C GLU A 144 8.42 17.79 8.70
N ASP A 145 9.23 17.13 7.88
CA ASP A 145 10.00 17.79 6.81
C ASP A 145 9.08 18.28 5.67
N GLY A 146 8.00 17.56 5.37
CA GLY A 146 6.96 17.97 4.44
C GLY A 146 6.13 19.16 4.96
N ALA A 147 5.81 19.20 6.24
CA ALA A 147 5.10 20.30 6.88
C ALA A 147 5.97 21.57 6.96
N LEU A 148 7.28 21.43 7.20
CA LEU A 148 8.25 22.52 7.14
C LEU A 148 8.38 23.08 5.73
N LYS A 149 8.49 22.23 4.71
CA LYS A 149 8.53 22.67 3.30
C LYS A 149 7.24 23.33 2.84
N ALA A 150 6.08 22.82 3.26
CA ALA A 150 4.78 23.43 2.96
C ALA A 150 4.62 24.80 3.63
N ARG A 151 5.08 24.97 4.89
CA ARG A 151 5.10 26.26 5.58
C ARG A 151 6.01 27.27 4.91
N CYS A 152 7.22 26.89 4.51
CA CYS A 152 8.13 27.77 3.76
C CYS A 152 7.54 28.21 2.43
N GLN A 153 6.94 27.30 1.65
CA GLN A 153 6.29 27.67 0.39
C GLN A 153 5.06 28.56 0.57
N GLN A 154 4.33 28.39 1.67
CA GLN A 154 3.17 29.21 1.98
C GLN A 154 3.58 30.63 2.40
N GLU A 155 4.67 30.79 3.16
CA GLU A 155 5.25 32.08 3.50
C GLU A 155 5.80 32.82 2.28
N GLU A 156 6.47 32.15 1.37
CA GLU A 156 6.94 32.75 0.12
C GLU A 156 5.78 33.19 -0.78
N ARG A 157 4.72 32.42 -0.88
CA ARG A 157 3.49 32.81 -1.59
C ARG A 157 2.82 34.03 -0.95
N PHE A 158 2.81 34.12 0.38
CA PHE A 158 2.28 35.30 1.09
C PHE A 158 3.15 36.56 0.86
N LYS A 159 4.48 36.40 0.92
CA LYS A 159 5.43 37.53 0.63
C LYS A 159 5.28 38.03 -0.81
N ALA A 160 5.17 37.09 -1.78
CA ALA A 160 4.98 37.45 -3.19
C ALA A 160 3.62 38.15 -3.46
N LYS A 161 2.52 37.72 -2.80
CA LYS A 161 1.22 38.40 -2.89
C LYS A 161 1.24 39.80 -2.26
N ARG A 162 1.95 39.96 -1.14
CA ARG A 162 2.11 41.25 -0.47
C ARG A 162 2.94 42.22 -1.31
N PHE A 163 4.00 41.74 -1.95
CA PHE A 163 4.84 42.52 -2.85
C PHE A 163 4.09 42.99 -4.12
N ARG A 164 3.24 42.11 -4.73
CA ARG A 164 2.38 42.50 -5.85
C ARG A 164 1.34 43.55 -5.49
N ARG A 165 0.79 43.51 -4.27
CA ARG A 165 -0.14 44.56 -3.81
C ARG A 165 0.54 45.92 -3.63
N LEU A 166 1.78 45.93 -3.12
CA LEU A 166 2.57 47.16 -2.97
C LEU A 166 2.91 47.79 -4.33
N LEU A 167 3.30 46.99 -5.32
CA LEU A 167 3.57 47.47 -6.68
C LEU A 167 2.32 48.01 -7.38
N HIS A 168 1.15 47.45 -7.09
CA HIS A 168 -0.11 47.96 -7.66
C HIS A 168 -0.56 49.25 -7.03
N TRP A 169 -0.19 49.50 -5.76
CA TRP A 169 -0.52 50.72 -5.05
C TRP A 169 0.39 51.89 -5.49
N ASP A 170 1.68 51.64 -5.70
CA ASP A 170 2.61 52.67 -6.21
C ASP A 170 2.25 53.13 -7.63
N MET A 171 1.76 52.24 -8.50
CA MET A 171 1.30 52.62 -9.84
C MET A 171 -0.03 53.38 -9.86
N ALA A 172 -0.82 53.30 -8.78
CA ALA A 172 -2.06 54.06 -8.65
C ALA A 172 -1.85 55.50 -8.17
N ILE A 173 -0.76 55.75 -7.45
CA ILE A 173 -0.42 57.09 -6.91
C ILE A 173 0.26 57.98 -7.96
N GLN A 174 0.90 57.40 -8.99
CA GLN A 174 1.56 58.21 -10.06
C GLN A 174 0.62 58.69 -11.18
N LYS A 175 -0.70 58.46 -11.07
CA LYS A 175 -1.72 58.87 -12.07
C LYS A 175 -2.62 60.02 -11.63
N HIS A 176 -2.21 60.83 -10.62
CA HIS A 176 -2.88 62.06 -10.26
C HIS A 176 -1.92 63.27 -10.25
#